data_ad6e41bc05345888e0e0f890372e8bcd
#
_entry.id   ad6e41bc05345888e0e0f890372e8bcd
#
_cell.length_a   1.000
_cell.length_b   1.000
_cell.length_c   1.000
_cell.angle_alpha   90.00
_cell.angle_beta   90.00
_cell.angle_gamma   90.00
#
_symmetry.space_group_name_H-M   'P 1'
#
loop_
_entity.id
_entity.type
_entity.pdbx_description
1 polymer ?
#
loop_
_entity_poly.entity_id
_entity_poly.type
_entity_poly.pdbx_seq_one_letter_code
_entity_poly.pdbx_strand_id
1 'polypeptide(L)'
;MAYTKFAEYIRILRVRNHEVMGDTAKLLGVTVPFVSAVENGKRNVPEEWFDIFVQHYNLSILEQKELRKAIEDSRTQVKIDLVHTQNFQREMALQFQRSFDDINEETAKKILELLDFSED
;
A
#
# COMPACT_ATOMS: atom_id res chain seq x y z
N MET A 1 -11.76 -4.97 -14.85
CA MET A 1 -10.45 -4.86 -14.19
C MET A 1 -10.47 -3.61 -13.33
N ALA A 2 -10.29 -3.78 -12.04
CA ALA A 2 -10.34 -2.65 -11.11
C ALA A 2 -8.93 -2.10 -10.89
N TYR A 3 -8.73 -0.84 -11.25
CA TYR A 3 -7.49 -0.15 -10.92
C TYR A 3 -7.55 0.32 -9.46
N THR A 4 -6.42 0.27 -8.79
CA THR A 4 -6.29 0.77 -7.42
C THR A 4 -6.31 2.31 -7.40
N LYS A 5 -6.48 2.89 -6.20
CA LYS A 5 -6.38 4.34 -6.02
C LYS A 5 -4.99 4.85 -6.42
N PHE A 6 -3.96 4.08 -6.11
CA PHE A 6 -2.60 4.40 -6.55
C PHE A 6 -2.53 4.48 -8.07
N ALA A 7 -3.09 3.49 -8.78
CA ALA A 7 -3.08 3.47 -10.23
C ALA A 7 -3.79 4.70 -10.82
N GLU A 8 -4.94 5.06 -10.28
CA GLU A 8 -5.68 6.24 -10.72
C GLU A 8 -4.83 7.49 -10.59
N TYR A 9 -4.17 7.65 -9.47
CA TYR A 9 -3.32 8.81 -9.18
C TYR A 9 -2.14 8.90 -10.16
N ILE A 10 -1.40 7.79 -10.32
CA ILE A 10 -0.22 7.76 -11.19
C ILE A 10 -0.60 7.95 -12.65
N ARG A 11 -1.72 7.39 -13.08
CA ARG A 11 -2.19 7.56 -14.47
C ARG A 11 -2.46 9.03 -14.80
N ILE A 12 -3.04 9.77 -13.86
CA ILE A 12 -3.26 11.20 -14.04
C ILE A 12 -1.93 11.92 -14.19
N LEU A 13 -0.94 11.60 -13.35
CA LEU A 13 0.39 12.20 -13.46
C LEU A 13 1.06 11.88 -14.79
N ARG A 14 0.95 10.63 -15.24
CA ARG A 14 1.49 10.26 -16.57
C ARG A 14 0.84 11.04 -17.69
N VAL A 15 -0.48 11.13 -17.68
CA VAL A 15 -1.22 11.87 -18.72
C VAL A 15 -0.79 13.33 -18.76
N ARG A 16 -0.68 13.97 -17.60
CA ARG A 16 -0.26 15.38 -17.50
C ARG A 16 1.16 15.61 -18.02
N ASN A 17 2.01 14.59 -17.92
CA ASN A 17 3.42 14.69 -18.31
C ASN A 17 3.72 13.98 -19.63
N HIS A 18 2.68 13.59 -20.37
CA HIS A 18 2.82 12.93 -21.67
C HIS A 18 3.66 11.65 -21.60
N GLU A 19 3.49 10.89 -20.54
CA GLU A 19 4.22 9.64 -20.30
C GLU A 19 3.30 8.43 -20.47
N VAL A 20 3.92 7.29 -20.78
CA VAL A 20 3.25 6.00 -20.85
C VAL A 20 3.82 5.08 -19.76
N MET A 21 3.20 3.91 -19.58
CA MET A 21 3.62 2.97 -18.52
C MET A 21 5.09 2.54 -18.68
N GLY A 22 5.59 2.46 -19.91
CA GLY A 22 7.01 2.17 -20.15
C GLY A 22 7.95 3.19 -19.54
N ASP A 23 7.55 4.46 -19.54
CA ASP A 23 8.35 5.52 -18.92
C ASP A 23 8.40 5.34 -17.40
N THR A 24 7.27 4.97 -16.80
CA THR A 24 7.20 4.67 -15.37
C THR A 24 8.10 3.49 -15.03
N ALA A 25 8.06 2.43 -15.82
CA ALA A 25 8.92 1.25 -15.60
C ALA A 25 10.39 1.60 -15.63
N LYS A 26 10.81 2.42 -16.60
CA LYS A 26 12.19 2.91 -16.68
C LYS A 26 12.58 3.73 -15.47
N LEU A 27 11.70 4.64 -15.06
CA LEU A 27 11.94 5.49 -13.89
C LEU A 27 12.18 4.65 -12.64
N LEU A 28 11.39 3.60 -12.47
CA LEU A 28 11.42 2.75 -11.28
C LEU A 28 12.43 1.62 -11.38
N GLY A 29 13.03 1.40 -12.54
CA GLY A 29 13.98 0.30 -12.74
C GLY A 29 13.34 -1.07 -12.70
N VAL A 30 12.10 -1.19 -13.15
CA VAL A 30 11.34 -2.44 -13.15
C VAL A 30 10.74 -2.70 -14.54
N THR A 31 10.09 -3.84 -14.70
CA THR A 31 9.44 -4.18 -15.98
C THR A 31 8.03 -3.60 -16.05
N VAL A 32 7.51 -3.44 -17.26
CA VAL A 32 6.12 -3.00 -17.47
C VAL A 32 5.12 -3.97 -16.81
N PRO A 33 5.26 -5.31 -16.97
CA PRO A 33 4.38 -6.22 -16.24
C PRO A 33 4.39 -6.05 -14.72
N PHE A 34 5.54 -5.70 -14.14
CA PHE A 34 5.63 -5.43 -12.70
C PHE A 34 4.80 -4.19 -12.33
N VAL A 35 4.96 -3.10 -13.08
CA VAL A 35 4.16 -1.88 -12.86
C VAL A 35 2.67 -2.20 -12.99
N SER A 36 2.31 -2.94 -14.03
CA SER A 36 0.92 -3.35 -14.26
C SER A 36 0.35 -4.17 -13.09
N ALA A 37 1.14 -5.11 -12.56
CA ALA A 37 0.70 -5.93 -11.42
C ALA A 37 0.42 -5.07 -10.18
N VAL A 38 1.27 -4.07 -9.92
CA VAL A 38 1.06 -3.14 -8.79
C VAL A 38 -0.20 -2.30 -9.02
N GLU A 39 -0.38 -1.77 -10.23
CA GLU A 39 -1.54 -0.93 -10.54
C GLU A 39 -2.85 -1.69 -10.50
N ASN A 40 -2.82 -2.99 -10.75
CA ASN A 40 -4.01 -3.85 -10.68
C ASN A 40 -4.25 -4.44 -9.28
N GLY A 41 -3.45 -4.07 -8.30
CA GLY A 41 -3.62 -4.53 -6.92
C GLY A 41 -3.12 -5.94 -6.65
N LYS A 42 -2.39 -6.54 -7.58
CA LYS A 42 -1.82 -7.88 -7.37
C LYS A 42 -0.58 -7.86 -6.49
N ARG A 43 0.02 -6.69 -6.34
CA ARG A 43 1.18 -6.46 -5.49
C ARG A 43 1.01 -5.12 -4.78
N ASN A 44 1.53 -5.03 -3.56
CA ASN A 44 1.60 -3.75 -2.87
C ASN A 44 2.62 -2.84 -3.57
N VAL A 45 2.42 -1.53 -3.43
CA VAL A 45 3.37 -0.54 -3.94
C VAL A 45 4.66 -0.65 -3.12
N PRO A 46 5.82 -0.86 -3.77
CA PRO A 46 7.10 -0.84 -3.04
C PRO A 46 7.33 0.51 -2.36
N GLU A 47 7.87 0.48 -1.15
CA GLU A 47 8.05 1.69 -0.35
C GLU A 47 8.92 2.75 -1.04
N GLU A 48 9.97 2.32 -1.73
CA GLU A 48 10.90 3.22 -2.40
C GLU A 48 10.27 4.00 -3.55
N TRP A 49 9.13 3.56 -4.07
CA TRP A 49 8.47 4.24 -5.19
C TRP A 49 7.96 5.63 -4.81
N PHE A 50 7.53 5.81 -3.57
CA PHE A 50 6.99 7.08 -3.11
C PHE A 50 7.98 8.23 -3.34
N ASP A 51 9.21 8.09 -2.86
CA ASP A 51 10.22 9.13 -2.99
C ASP A 51 10.60 9.37 -4.44
N ILE A 52 10.66 8.32 -5.25
CA ILE A 52 10.98 8.43 -6.66
C ILE A 52 9.93 9.28 -7.38
N PHE A 53 8.64 9.02 -7.13
CA PHE A 53 7.56 9.80 -7.73
C PHE A 53 7.53 11.24 -7.23
N VAL A 54 7.79 11.46 -5.94
CA VAL A 54 7.83 12.81 -5.37
C VAL A 54 8.88 13.65 -6.10
N GLN A 55 10.06 13.10 -6.31
CA GLN A 55 11.14 13.81 -7.01
C GLN A 55 10.86 13.98 -8.48
N HIS A 56 10.43 12.93 -9.15
CA HIS A 56 10.21 12.94 -10.59
C HIS A 56 9.14 13.95 -11.00
N TYR A 57 8.01 13.97 -10.29
CA TYR A 57 6.89 14.86 -10.59
C TYR A 57 6.91 16.15 -9.80
N ASN A 58 7.92 16.36 -8.95
CA ASN A 58 8.05 17.54 -8.11
C ASN A 58 6.76 17.81 -7.31
N LEU A 59 6.32 16.81 -6.58
CA LEU A 59 5.04 16.87 -5.86
C LEU A 59 5.11 17.83 -4.67
N SER A 60 4.07 18.64 -4.52
CA SER A 60 3.89 19.51 -3.35
C SER A 60 3.61 18.67 -2.11
N ILE A 61 3.65 19.30 -0.93
CA ILE A 61 3.35 18.61 0.33
C ILE A 61 1.93 18.02 0.30
N LEU A 62 0.96 18.77 -0.24
CA LEU A 62 -0.41 18.28 -0.37
C LEU A 62 -0.48 17.07 -1.31
N GLU A 63 0.18 17.17 -2.46
CA GLU A 63 0.22 16.07 -3.42
C GLU A 63 0.91 14.83 -2.86
N GLN A 64 1.96 15.02 -2.04
CA GLN A 64 2.62 13.92 -1.35
C GLN A 64 1.65 13.20 -0.40
N LYS A 65 0.84 13.95 0.34
CA LYS A 65 -0.18 13.37 1.22
C LYS A 65 -1.23 12.59 0.43
N GLU A 66 -1.65 13.13 -0.71
CA GLU A 66 -2.61 12.45 -1.58
C GLU A 66 -2.03 11.15 -2.14
N LEU A 67 -0.78 11.17 -2.59
CA LEU A 67 -0.10 9.96 -3.08
C LEU A 67 0.04 8.93 -1.97
N ARG A 68 0.45 9.34 -0.77
CA ARG A 68 0.61 8.42 0.36
C ARG A 68 -0.72 7.76 0.72
N LYS A 69 -1.81 8.55 0.73
CA LYS A 69 -3.13 8.01 1.00
C LYS A 69 -3.55 7.02 -0.09
N ALA A 70 -3.29 7.34 -1.36
CA ALA A 70 -3.61 6.45 -2.46
C ALA A 70 -2.85 5.13 -2.36
N ILE A 71 -1.57 5.17 -1.99
CA ILE A 71 -0.76 3.98 -1.77
C ILE A 71 -1.34 3.13 -0.64
N GLU A 72 -1.67 3.76 0.49
CA GLU A 72 -2.20 3.05 1.65
C GLU A 72 -3.56 2.41 1.33
N ASP A 73 -4.44 3.15 0.65
CA ASP A 73 -5.76 2.64 0.26
C ASP A 73 -5.68 1.51 -0.77
N SER A 74 -4.52 1.34 -1.40
CA SER A 74 -4.32 0.33 -2.44
C SER A 74 -3.66 -0.95 -1.91
N ARG A 75 -3.36 -1.03 -0.63
CA ARG A 75 -2.69 -2.20 -0.08
C ARG A 75 -3.60 -3.42 -0.15
N THR A 76 -3.05 -4.51 -0.66
CA THR A 76 -3.77 -5.78 -0.77
C THR A 76 -3.21 -6.85 0.15
N GLN A 77 -2.08 -6.56 0.79
CA GLN A 77 -1.41 -7.49 1.71
C GLN A 77 -0.86 -6.73 2.90
N VAL A 78 -0.87 -7.39 4.03
CA VAL A 78 -0.24 -6.89 5.26
C VAL A 78 0.86 -7.88 5.64
N LYS A 79 2.05 -7.38 5.95
CA LYS A 79 3.17 -8.21 6.38
C LYS A 79 3.62 -7.78 7.76
N ILE A 80 3.82 -8.76 8.64
CA ILE A 80 4.34 -8.53 9.97
C ILE A 80 5.60 -9.40 10.12
N ASP A 81 6.73 -8.76 10.40
CA ASP A 81 7.98 -9.46 10.61
C ASP A 81 8.02 -10.03 12.01
N LEU A 82 8.13 -11.35 12.13
CA LEU A 82 8.11 -12.05 13.41
C LEU A 82 9.50 -12.41 13.94
N VAL A 83 10.57 -12.01 13.24
CA VAL A 83 11.94 -12.43 13.58
C VAL A 83 12.36 -11.98 14.98
N HIS A 84 12.03 -10.74 15.34
CA HIS A 84 12.43 -10.14 16.63
C HIS A 84 11.26 -9.92 17.57
N THR A 85 10.18 -10.66 17.39
CA THR A 85 8.99 -10.52 18.24
C THR A 85 9.08 -11.45 19.45
N GLN A 86 8.32 -11.11 20.49
CA GLN A 86 8.17 -11.99 21.66
C GLN A 86 7.17 -13.08 21.34
N ASN A 87 7.21 -14.17 22.12
CA ASN A 87 6.37 -15.33 21.86
C ASN A 87 4.88 -15.01 21.83
N PHE A 88 4.40 -14.15 22.74
CA PHE A 88 2.98 -13.79 22.75
C PHE A 88 2.58 -12.99 21.53
N GLN A 89 3.46 -12.14 21.01
CA GLN A 89 3.21 -11.38 19.79
C GLN A 89 3.15 -12.30 18.56
N ARG A 90 4.09 -13.23 18.49
CA ARG A 90 4.14 -14.20 17.40
C ARG A 90 2.87 -15.06 17.39
N GLU A 91 2.50 -15.57 18.57
CA GLU A 91 1.33 -16.41 18.73
C GLU A 91 0.06 -15.67 18.32
N MET A 92 -0.08 -14.42 18.75
CA MET A 92 -1.22 -13.56 18.40
C MET A 92 -1.29 -13.35 16.90
N ALA A 93 -0.17 -12.98 16.26
CA ALA A 93 -0.15 -12.69 14.82
C ALA A 93 -0.52 -13.93 14.00
N LEU A 94 0.01 -15.10 14.37
CA LEU A 94 -0.28 -16.34 13.66
C LEU A 94 -1.74 -16.78 13.86
N GLN A 95 -2.28 -16.61 15.06
CA GLN A 95 -3.68 -16.93 15.33
C GLN A 95 -4.60 -15.97 14.55
N PHE A 96 -4.27 -14.70 14.52
CA PHE A 96 -5.02 -13.70 13.75
C PHE A 96 -5.07 -14.09 12.27
N GLN A 97 -3.92 -14.45 11.71
CA GLN A 97 -3.84 -14.87 10.31
C GLN A 97 -4.74 -16.06 10.02
N ARG A 98 -4.67 -17.10 10.88
CA ARG A 98 -5.48 -18.31 10.70
C ARG A 98 -6.97 -18.06 10.80
N SER A 99 -7.37 -17.09 11.62
CA SER A 99 -8.78 -16.81 11.91
C SER A 99 -9.36 -15.68 11.06
N PHE A 100 -8.54 -15.04 10.26
CA PHE A 100 -8.91 -13.78 9.61
C PHE A 100 -10.22 -13.87 8.81
N ASP A 101 -10.36 -14.92 8.01
CA ASP A 101 -11.55 -15.09 7.16
C ASP A 101 -12.83 -15.34 7.97
N ASP A 102 -12.70 -15.78 9.21
CA ASP A 102 -13.84 -16.08 10.08
C ASP A 102 -14.22 -14.91 11.00
N ILE A 103 -13.45 -13.82 10.98
CA ILE A 103 -13.71 -12.68 11.83
C ILE A 103 -14.89 -11.88 11.27
N ASN A 104 -15.96 -11.76 12.08
CA ASN A 104 -17.12 -10.95 11.70
C ASN A 104 -16.93 -9.49 12.11
N GLU A 105 -17.84 -8.64 11.71
CA GLU A 105 -17.76 -7.20 11.98
C GLU A 105 -17.70 -6.86 13.46
N GLU A 106 -18.55 -7.55 14.26
CA GLU A 106 -18.59 -7.31 15.71
C GLU A 106 -17.25 -7.63 16.37
N THR A 107 -16.66 -8.77 16.03
CA THR A 107 -15.35 -9.17 16.54
C THR A 107 -14.27 -8.20 16.08
N ALA A 108 -14.32 -7.78 14.81
CA ALA A 108 -13.35 -6.81 14.27
C ALA A 108 -13.39 -5.49 15.04
N LYS A 109 -14.58 -5.00 15.38
CA LYS A 109 -14.73 -3.77 16.19
C LYS A 109 -14.11 -3.91 17.56
N LYS A 110 -14.29 -5.07 18.20
CA LYS A 110 -13.69 -5.34 19.51
C LYS A 110 -12.18 -5.37 19.44
N ILE A 111 -11.63 -5.99 18.40
CA ILE A 111 -10.18 -6.02 18.20
C ILE A 111 -9.63 -4.60 18.00
N LEU A 112 -10.31 -3.79 17.18
CA LEU A 112 -9.88 -2.41 16.94
C LEU A 112 -9.91 -1.58 18.23
N GLU A 113 -10.92 -1.78 19.08
CA GLU A 113 -10.98 -1.10 20.37
C GLU A 113 -9.79 -1.47 21.26
N LEU A 114 -9.44 -2.77 21.30
CA LEU A 114 -8.30 -3.25 22.07
C LEU A 114 -6.97 -2.70 21.56
N LEU A 115 -6.87 -2.42 20.25
CA LEU A 115 -5.67 -1.91 19.61
C LEU A 115 -5.57 -0.39 19.61
N ASP A 116 -6.59 0.30 20.12
CA ASP A 116 -6.57 1.76 20.19
C ASP A 116 -5.80 2.20 21.43
N PHE A 117 -4.57 2.62 21.21
CA PHE A 117 -3.68 3.10 22.27
C PHE A 117 -3.60 4.62 22.33
N SER A 118 -4.51 5.33 21.66
CA SER A 118 -4.49 6.79 21.68
C SER A 118 -4.89 7.29 23.09
N GLU A 119 -4.14 8.26 23.58
CA GLU A 119 -4.39 8.90 24.87
C GLU A 119 -5.15 10.21 24.62
N ASP A 120 -6.44 10.14 24.62
CA ASP A 120 -7.26 11.36 24.52
C ASP A 120 -7.89 11.74 25.85
#